data_7bf29b037e45e8863616cf74621c08cd
#
_entry.id   7bf29b037e45e8863616cf74621c08cd
#
_cell.length_a   1.000
_cell.length_b   1.000
_cell.length_c   1.000
_cell.angle_alpha   90.00
_cell.angle_beta   90.00
_cell.angle_gamma   90.00
#
_symmetry.space_group_name_H-M   'P 1'
#
loop_
_entity.id
_entity.type
_entity.pdbx_description
1 polymer ?
#
loop_
_entity_poly.entity_id
_entity_poly.type
_entity_poly.pdbx_seq_one_letter_code
_entity_poly.pdbx_strand_id
1 'polypeptide(L)'
;MKLLSPSRRAVQRLPIRPRRMNFRFKGLENTRYWFDDDPVLTHFMNVLSVTFPDGERFFVDAVRAFRDRVDDPQRQKDISGFIGQEAMHSLEHQAFNDLVSGKGYEALVEKALGVTRHLLAGGRKHLSAEEQLAAPAGLE
;
A
#
# COMPACT_ATOMS: atom_id res chain seq x y z
N MET A 1 -12.12 -30.31 40.55
CA MET A 1 -11.11 -29.27 40.21
C MET A 1 -11.56 -28.65 38.90
N LYS A 2 -12.29 -27.51 38.94
CA LYS A 2 -12.75 -26.79 37.75
C LYS A 2 -11.59 -25.99 37.16
N LEU A 3 -11.12 -26.37 35.99
CA LEU A 3 -10.17 -25.60 35.21
C LEU A 3 -10.85 -24.30 34.78
N LEU A 4 -10.40 -23.16 35.31
CA LEU A 4 -10.79 -21.83 34.87
C LEU A 4 -10.28 -21.63 33.44
N SER A 5 -11.19 -21.56 32.48
CA SER A 5 -10.86 -21.13 31.12
C SER A 5 -10.28 -19.71 31.17
N PRO A 6 -9.14 -19.46 30.49
CA PRO A 6 -8.60 -18.11 30.47
C PRO A 6 -9.58 -17.18 29.76
N SER A 7 -10.03 -16.15 30.48
CA SER A 7 -10.81 -15.06 29.94
C SER A 7 -10.07 -14.48 28.73
N ARG A 8 -10.60 -14.67 27.52
CA ARG A 8 -10.12 -13.94 26.33
C ARG A 8 -10.38 -12.46 26.60
N ARG A 9 -9.35 -11.73 26.99
CA ARG A 9 -9.39 -10.25 26.95
C ARG A 9 -9.87 -9.85 25.58
N ALA A 10 -11.01 -9.18 25.49
CA ALA A 10 -11.46 -8.58 24.25
C ALA A 10 -10.37 -7.61 23.79
N VAL A 11 -9.70 -7.95 22.70
CA VAL A 11 -8.74 -7.04 22.06
C VAL A 11 -9.54 -5.81 21.65
N GLN A 12 -9.25 -4.68 22.26
CA GLN A 12 -9.90 -3.42 21.92
C GLN A 12 -9.55 -3.09 20.47
N ARG A 13 -10.53 -3.23 19.58
CA ARG A 13 -10.37 -2.89 18.15
C ARG A 13 -10.24 -1.37 18.04
N LEU A 14 -9.10 -0.93 17.55
CA LEU A 14 -8.92 0.46 17.16
C LEU A 14 -9.58 0.69 15.80
N PRO A 15 -10.31 1.82 15.63
CA PRO A 15 -10.91 2.13 14.33
C PRO A 15 -9.83 2.46 13.29
N ILE A 16 -9.97 1.92 12.09
CA ILE A 16 -9.13 2.28 10.95
C ILE A 16 -9.55 3.68 10.49
N ARG A 17 -8.65 4.66 10.64
CA ARG A 17 -8.90 6.06 10.27
C ARG A 17 -7.92 6.51 9.20
N PRO A 18 -8.40 6.89 8.01
CA PRO A 18 -7.56 7.52 7.00
C PRO A 18 -6.88 8.76 7.56
N ARG A 19 -5.58 8.89 7.33
CA ARG A 19 -4.79 10.06 7.74
C ARG A 19 -3.91 10.50 6.62
N ARG A 20 -3.97 11.77 6.28
CA ARG A 20 -3.00 12.39 5.39
C ARG A 20 -1.79 12.81 6.21
N MET A 21 -0.63 12.28 5.89
CA MET A 21 0.61 12.55 6.62
C MET A 21 1.22 13.90 6.23
N ASN A 22 0.99 14.34 4.97
CA ASN A 22 1.54 15.57 4.41
C ASN A 22 3.05 15.65 4.57
N PHE A 23 3.74 14.59 4.18
CA PHE A 23 5.20 14.55 4.23
C PHE A 23 5.80 15.71 3.46
N ARG A 24 6.81 16.34 4.04
CA ARG A 24 7.57 17.43 3.41
C ARG A 24 8.94 16.89 3.07
N PHE A 25 9.18 16.68 1.80
CA PHE A 25 10.46 16.18 1.29
C PHE A 25 11.49 17.29 1.06
N LYS A 26 11.41 18.38 1.87
CA LYS A 26 12.35 19.50 1.79
C LYS A 26 13.78 19.03 2.00
N GLY A 27 14.69 19.48 1.13
CA GLY A 27 16.10 19.13 1.18
C GLY A 27 16.46 17.91 0.35
N LEU A 28 15.47 17.11 -0.10
CA LEU A 28 15.72 16.00 -0.99
C LEU A 28 15.86 16.43 -2.45
N GLU A 29 15.41 17.64 -2.80
CA GLU A 29 15.39 18.15 -4.18
C GLU A 29 16.79 18.19 -4.80
N ASN A 30 17.80 18.48 -4.00
CA ASN A 30 19.19 18.63 -4.44
C ASN A 30 20.09 17.40 -4.12
N THR A 31 19.53 16.38 -3.50
CA THR A 31 20.29 15.18 -3.08
C THR A 31 20.03 14.04 -4.04
N ARG A 32 21.07 13.59 -4.75
CA ARG A 32 20.96 12.48 -5.69
C ARG A 32 20.70 11.17 -4.96
N TYR A 33 21.50 10.87 -3.95
CA TYR A 33 21.36 9.67 -3.11
C TYR A 33 20.84 10.07 -1.74
N TRP A 34 19.53 10.28 -1.69
CA TRP A 34 18.87 10.87 -0.53
C TRP A 34 18.78 9.95 0.69
N PHE A 35 18.95 8.63 0.51
CA PHE A 35 18.94 7.67 1.60
C PHE A 35 20.38 7.41 2.06
N ASP A 36 20.83 8.12 3.08
CA ASP A 36 22.15 8.02 3.71
C ASP A 36 23.34 8.06 2.72
N ASP A 37 23.19 8.85 1.65
CA ASP A 37 24.15 8.97 0.53
C ASP A 37 24.51 7.62 -0.14
N ASP A 38 23.69 6.58 0.09
CA ASP A 38 23.85 5.25 -0.48
C ASP A 38 23.04 5.10 -1.77
N PRO A 39 23.70 4.84 -2.92
CA PRO A 39 23.00 4.67 -4.19
C PRO A 39 22.11 3.42 -4.24
N VAL A 40 22.50 2.32 -3.60
CA VAL A 40 21.75 1.06 -3.63
C VAL A 40 20.46 1.20 -2.83
N LEU A 41 20.55 1.71 -1.59
CA LEU A 41 19.39 1.93 -0.75
C LEU A 41 18.47 2.99 -1.34
N THR A 42 19.02 4.08 -1.90
CA THR A 42 18.22 5.10 -2.59
C THR A 42 17.43 4.51 -3.75
N HIS A 43 18.08 3.72 -4.62
CA HIS A 43 17.38 3.11 -5.76
C HIS A 43 16.36 2.07 -5.32
N PHE A 44 16.66 1.27 -4.30
CA PHE A 44 15.71 0.32 -3.73
C PHE A 44 14.45 1.03 -3.24
N MET A 45 14.60 2.08 -2.44
CA MET A 45 13.47 2.85 -1.91
C MET A 45 12.69 3.59 -3.02
N ASN A 46 13.38 4.10 -4.04
CA ASN A 46 12.73 4.74 -5.18
C ASN A 46 11.86 3.74 -5.96
N VAL A 47 12.39 2.56 -6.28
CA VAL A 47 11.64 1.51 -6.98
C VAL A 47 10.45 1.04 -6.14
N LEU A 48 10.65 0.81 -4.85
CA LEU A 48 9.60 0.42 -3.93
C LEU A 48 8.47 1.47 -3.93
N SER A 49 8.79 2.74 -3.69
CA SER A 49 7.80 3.82 -3.66
C SER A 49 7.04 3.98 -4.98
N VAL A 50 7.72 3.87 -6.12
CA VAL A 50 7.10 4.00 -7.45
C VAL A 50 6.07 2.91 -7.73
N THR A 51 6.27 1.72 -7.18
CA THR A 51 5.37 0.57 -7.41
C THR A 51 4.13 0.58 -6.51
N PHE A 52 4.19 1.26 -5.38
CA PHE A 52 3.10 1.27 -4.38
C PHE A 52 1.76 1.77 -4.94
N PRO A 53 1.63 2.91 -5.65
CA PRO A 53 0.31 3.40 -6.08
C PRO A 53 -0.48 2.42 -6.96
N ASP A 54 0.20 1.69 -7.83
CA ASP A 54 -0.45 0.67 -8.67
C ASP A 54 -0.78 -0.60 -7.86
N GLY A 55 0.08 -0.99 -6.90
CA GLY A 55 -0.17 -2.08 -5.95
C GLY A 55 -1.35 -1.81 -5.02
N GLU A 56 -1.38 -0.63 -4.40
CA GLU A 56 -2.47 -0.19 -3.51
C GLU A 56 -3.82 -0.13 -4.23
N ARG A 57 -3.81 0.30 -5.49
CA ARG A 57 -5.02 0.26 -6.33
C ARG A 57 -5.50 -1.18 -6.53
N PHE A 58 -4.59 -2.12 -6.75
CA PHE A 58 -4.93 -3.53 -6.84
C PHE A 58 -5.53 -4.05 -5.52
N PHE A 59 -4.98 -3.68 -4.37
CA PHE A 59 -5.50 -4.05 -3.05
C PHE A 59 -6.90 -3.48 -2.80
N VAL A 60 -7.10 -2.21 -3.10
CA VAL A 60 -8.40 -1.55 -2.98
C VAL A 60 -9.46 -2.22 -3.85
N ASP A 61 -9.12 -2.58 -5.09
CA ASP A 61 -10.03 -3.25 -6.01
C ASP A 61 -10.38 -4.67 -5.50
N ALA A 62 -9.38 -5.41 -5.00
CA ALA A 62 -9.59 -6.73 -4.43
C ALA A 62 -10.52 -6.70 -3.21
N VAL A 63 -10.32 -5.75 -2.29
CA VAL A 63 -11.19 -5.56 -1.12
C VAL A 63 -12.60 -5.13 -1.54
N ARG A 64 -12.73 -4.22 -2.51
CA ARG A 64 -14.03 -3.76 -3.02
C ARG A 64 -14.86 -4.88 -3.63
N ALA A 65 -14.24 -5.85 -4.29
CA ALA A 65 -14.93 -6.98 -4.89
C ALA A 65 -15.74 -7.83 -3.89
N PHE A 66 -15.38 -7.76 -2.60
CA PHE A 66 -16.07 -8.48 -1.53
C PHE A 66 -16.96 -7.61 -0.64
N ARG A 67 -16.97 -6.30 -0.86
CA ARG A 67 -17.68 -5.35 0.00
C ARG A 67 -19.16 -5.69 0.17
N ASP A 68 -19.84 -6.03 -0.91
CA ASP A 68 -21.27 -6.33 -0.92
C ASP A 68 -21.61 -7.71 -0.30
N ARG A 69 -20.59 -8.53 0.01
CA ARG A 69 -20.75 -9.81 0.70
C ARG A 69 -20.59 -9.68 2.23
N VAL A 70 -20.39 -8.48 2.74
CA VAL A 70 -20.15 -8.22 4.16
C VAL A 70 -21.33 -7.48 4.76
N ASP A 71 -22.15 -8.15 5.56
CA ASP A 71 -23.33 -7.56 6.20
C ASP A 71 -23.02 -6.85 7.54
N ASP A 72 -21.88 -7.19 8.17
CA ASP A 72 -21.47 -6.60 9.45
C ASP A 72 -21.14 -5.10 9.30
N PRO A 73 -21.91 -4.20 9.96
CA PRO A 73 -21.69 -2.76 9.84
C PRO A 73 -20.32 -2.30 10.34
N GLN A 74 -19.71 -3.02 11.28
CA GLN A 74 -18.38 -2.66 11.77
C GLN A 74 -17.32 -3.02 10.74
N ARG A 75 -17.42 -4.18 10.12
CA ARG A 75 -16.54 -4.58 9.01
C ARG A 75 -16.69 -3.66 7.79
N GLN A 76 -17.90 -3.19 7.50
CA GLN A 76 -18.11 -2.18 6.44
C GLN A 76 -17.37 -0.87 6.73
N LYS A 77 -17.31 -0.44 8.00
CA LYS A 77 -16.51 0.71 8.43
C LYS A 77 -15.01 0.43 8.29
N ASP A 78 -14.57 -0.75 8.68
CA ASP A 78 -13.15 -1.15 8.58
C ASP A 78 -12.71 -1.20 7.11
N ILE A 79 -13.52 -1.76 6.21
CA ILE A 79 -13.29 -1.74 4.75
C ILE A 79 -13.19 -0.31 4.23
N SER A 80 -14.11 0.56 4.62
CA SER A 80 -14.08 1.97 4.21
C SER A 80 -12.85 2.70 4.76
N GLY A 81 -12.45 2.38 5.98
CA GLY A 81 -11.25 2.88 6.61
C GLY A 81 -9.99 2.45 5.87
N PHE A 82 -9.87 1.16 5.53
CA PHE A 82 -8.75 0.62 4.74
C PHE A 82 -8.65 1.31 3.37
N ILE A 83 -9.73 1.34 2.61
CA ILE A 83 -9.76 2.00 1.29
C ILE A 83 -9.32 3.47 1.40
N GLY A 84 -9.74 4.16 2.47
CA GLY A 84 -9.34 5.53 2.72
C GLY A 84 -7.88 5.68 3.12
N GLN A 85 -7.31 4.72 3.88
CA GLN A 85 -5.87 4.71 4.20
C GLN A 85 -5.03 4.52 2.94
N GLU A 86 -5.38 3.54 2.09
CA GLU A 86 -4.67 3.30 0.83
C GLU A 86 -4.70 4.52 -0.09
N ALA A 87 -5.85 5.22 -0.17
CA ALA A 87 -5.95 6.46 -0.94
C ALA A 87 -5.03 7.57 -0.39
N MET A 88 -4.91 7.72 0.93
CA MET A 88 -4.01 8.71 1.53
C MET A 88 -2.53 8.31 1.37
N HIS A 89 -2.21 7.03 1.51
CA HIS A 89 -0.88 6.46 1.33
C HIS A 89 -0.40 6.69 -0.11
N SER A 90 -1.24 6.38 -1.08
CA SER A 90 -0.99 6.60 -2.51
C SER A 90 -0.64 8.06 -2.84
N LEU A 91 -1.31 9.02 -2.20
CA LEU A 91 -1.02 10.45 -2.38
C LEU A 91 0.38 10.84 -1.87
N GLU A 92 0.82 10.26 -0.76
CA GLU A 92 2.17 10.52 -0.23
C GLU A 92 3.25 9.90 -1.13
N HIS A 93 3.03 8.67 -1.63
CA HIS A 93 3.92 8.06 -2.61
C HIS A 93 3.97 8.86 -3.91
N GLN A 94 2.82 9.35 -4.41
CA GLN A 94 2.79 10.16 -5.62
C GLN A 94 3.63 11.43 -5.46
N ALA A 95 3.47 12.14 -4.34
CA ALA A 95 4.24 13.36 -4.06
C ALA A 95 5.76 13.08 -3.99
N PHE A 96 6.17 11.94 -3.42
CA PHE A 96 7.56 11.51 -3.40
C PHE A 96 8.05 11.10 -4.80
N ASN A 97 7.24 10.35 -5.54
CA ASN A 97 7.59 9.89 -6.88
C ASN A 97 7.76 11.03 -7.88
N ASP A 98 6.94 12.08 -7.76
CA ASP A 98 7.08 13.31 -8.57
C ASP A 98 8.44 13.97 -8.31
N LEU A 99 8.90 13.98 -7.06
CA LEU A 99 10.22 14.50 -6.69
C LEU A 99 11.35 13.64 -7.27
N VAL A 100 11.22 12.32 -7.20
CA VAL A 100 12.23 11.36 -7.68
C VAL A 100 12.34 11.41 -9.20
N SER A 101 11.23 11.52 -9.92
CA SER A 101 11.20 11.53 -11.39
C SER A 101 12.07 12.65 -11.98
N GLY A 102 12.12 13.83 -11.33
CA GLY A 102 12.94 14.96 -11.79
C GLY A 102 14.46 14.83 -11.61
N LYS A 103 14.96 13.64 -11.18
CA LYS A 103 16.37 13.44 -10.80
C LYS A 103 17.18 12.58 -11.76
N GLY A 104 16.68 12.32 -12.97
CA GLY A 104 17.34 11.48 -13.97
C GLY A 104 17.11 9.98 -13.73
N TYR A 105 16.04 9.62 -13.03
CA TYR A 105 15.67 8.22 -12.78
C TYR A 105 14.51 7.74 -13.67
N GLU A 106 14.11 8.53 -14.66
CA GLU A 106 12.92 8.31 -15.49
C GLU A 106 12.93 6.92 -16.14
N ALA A 107 14.06 6.50 -16.70
CA ALA A 107 14.18 5.17 -17.33
C ALA A 107 14.04 4.02 -16.32
N LEU A 108 14.55 4.20 -15.09
CA LEU A 108 14.40 3.21 -14.02
C LEU A 108 12.94 3.14 -13.56
N VAL A 109 12.32 4.28 -13.38
CA VAL A 109 10.91 4.41 -12.97
C VAL A 109 9.99 3.77 -14.00
N GLU A 110 10.18 4.09 -15.29
CA GLU A 110 9.39 3.52 -16.39
C GLU A 110 9.51 1.99 -16.45
N LYS A 111 10.73 1.47 -16.31
CA LYS A 111 10.97 0.02 -16.28
C LYS A 111 10.31 -0.65 -15.08
N ALA A 112 10.44 -0.08 -13.88
CA ALA A 112 9.84 -0.60 -12.67
C ALA A 112 8.31 -0.63 -12.78
N LEU A 113 7.69 0.46 -13.24
CA LEU A 113 6.25 0.54 -13.49
C LEU A 113 5.79 -0.46 -14.56
N GLY A 114 6.55 -0.63 -15.65
CA GLY A 114 6.25 -1.61 -16.70
C GLY A 114 6.18 -3.03 -16.15
N VAL A 115 7.16 -3.44 -15.34
CA VAL A 115 7.17 -4.76 -14.69
C VAL A 115 6.01 -4.90 -13.71
N THR A 116 5.80 -3.92 -12.85
CA THR A 116 4.70 -3.94 -11.85
C THR A 116 3.34 -4.08 -12.52
N ARG A 117 3.05 -3.25 -13.53
CA ARG A 117 1.79 -3.29 -14.26
C ARG A 117 1.58 -4.62 -14.98
N HIS A 118 2.64 -5.20 -15.54
CA HIS A 118 2.58 -6.51 -16.16
C HIS A 118 2.20 -7.60 -15.15
N LEU A 119 2.84 -7.61 -13.98
CA LEU A 119 2.56 -8.56 -12.91
C LEU A 119 1.12 -8.40 -12.36
N LEU A 120 0.70 -7.17 -12.10
CA LEU A 120 -0.66 -6.88 -11.61
C LEU A 120 -1.74 -7.25 -12.65
N ALA A 121 -1.48 -6.99 -13.94
CA ALA A 121 -2.38 -7.42 -15.01
C ALA A 121 -2.47 -8.95 -15.09
N GLY A 122 -1.35 -9.66 -14.94
CA GLY A 122 -1.31 -11.11 -14.82
C GLY A 122 -2.12 -11.61 -13.62
N GLY A 123 -1.95 -10.99 -12.45
CA GLY A 123 -2.74 -11.29 -11.26
C GLY A 123 -4.24 -11.11 -11.49
N ARG A 124 -4.68 -9.97 -12.05
CA ARG A 124 -6.10 -9.74 -12.37
C ARG A 124 -6.66 -10.76 -13.37
N LYS A 125 -5.86 -11.25 -14.29
CA LYS A 125 -6.28 -12.19 -15.33
C LYS A 125 -6.34 -13.64 -14.87
N HIS A 126 -5.42 -14.06 -14.01
CA HIS A 126 -5.19 -15.48 -13.72
C HIS A 126 -5.59 -15.89 -12.29
N LEU A 127 -5.68 -14.93 -11.36
CA LEU A 127 -6.08 -15.20 -9.98
C LEU A 127 -7.61 -15.04 -9.82
N SER A 128 -8.21 -15.90 -9.03
CA SER A 128 -9.59 -15.74 -8.54
C SER A 128 -9.71 -14.49 -7.67
N ALA A 129 -10.94 -14.03 -7.43
CA ALA A 129 -11.18 -12.89 -6.56
C ALA A 129 -10.65 -13.12 -5.12
N GLU A 130 -10.79 -14.35 -4.63
CA GLU A 130 -10.31 -14.78 -3.32
C GLU A 130 -8.78 -14.75 -3.24
N GLU A 131 -8.09 -15.22 -4.28
CA GLU A 131 -6.62 -15.17 -4.37
C GLU A 131 -6.12 -13.72 -4.49
N GLN A 132 -6.83 -12.88 -5.24
CA GLN A 132 -6.51 -11.46 -5.30
C GLN A 132 -6.66 -10.78 -3.94
N LEU A 133 -7.69 -11.16 -3.14
CA LEU A 133 -7.87 -10.65 -1.79
C LEU A 133 -6.82 -11.17 -0.81
N ALA A 134 -6.28 -12.36 -1.03
CA ALA A 134 -5.21 -12.90 -0.19
C ALA A 134 -3.90 -12.10 -0.30
N ALA A 135 -3.65 -11.42 -1.42
CA ALA A 135 -2.44 -10.63 -1.61
C ALA A 135 -2.31 -9.48 -0.59
N PRO A 136 -3.28 -8.54 -0.44
CA PRO A 136 -3.20 -7.53 0.61
C PRO A 136 -3.16 -8.14 2.01
N ALA A 137 -3.90 -9.21 2.29
CA ALA A 137 -3.90 -9.86 3.60
C ALA A 137 -2.55 -10.50 3.99
N GLY A 138 -1.68 -10.76 3.02
CA GLY A 138 -0.34 -11.32 3.25
C GLY A 138 0.79 -10.30 3.19
N LEU A 139 0.55 -9.10 2.66
CA LEU A 139 1.54 -8.04 2.47
C LEU A 139 1.38 -6.87 3.45
N GLU A 140 0.18 -6.69 4.01
CA GLU A 140 -0.15 -5.76 5.09
C GLU A 140 -0.01 -6.40 6.48
#